data_a53daa7d80c674e97ab7fa878872f208
#
_entry.id   a53daa7d80c674e97ab7fa878872f208
#
_cell.length_a   1.000
_cell.length_b   1.000
_cell.length_c   1.000
_cell.angle_alpha   90.00
_cell.angle_beta   90.00
_cell.angle_gamma   90.00
#
_symmetry.space_group_name_H-M   'P 1'
#
loop_
_entity.id
_entity.type
_entity.pdbx_description
1 polymer ?
#
loop_
_entity_poly.entity_id
_entity_poly.type
_entity_poly.pdbx_seq_one_letter_code
_entity_poly.pdbx_strand_id
1 'polypeptide(L)'
;MENNYWVVDGWLIFKPEFDEKLDEYYDVINKYNKIMFSNYNDPLIAIKTNNKWNREYLNNYINSYFNQEIDLSNNINLTHLTHLTFGYWFNQEIDSSNNINLTHLTLGYNINQKIDLSNNINLTHLTFGCNFNQEIDLSNNINLTHLTFEFYFNQEINLSNNINLTHLTFGYSYNEKIDLSNNINLTHLTFSCYFNKKIDLSNNINLTHLIFGYNFNQEICLSNNINLTHLTFGNSFNQEFNNPLNVKS
;
A
#
# COMPACT_ATOMS: atom_id res chain seq x y z
N MET A 1 -20.36 23.28 19.01
CA MET A 1 -20.31 21.92 18.43
C MET A 1 -18.84 21.59 18.22
N GLU A 2 -18.36 20.46 18.70
CA GLU A 2 -17.01 20.00 18.37
C GLU A 2 -16.92 19.71 16.87
N ASN A 3 -15.84 20.14 16.23
CA ASN A 3 -15.62 19.83 14.82
C ASN A 3 -15.43 18.32 14.62
N ASN A 4 -16.01 17.76 13.56
CA ASN A 4 -15.86 16.34 13.18
C ASN A 4 -14.47 16.03 12.57
N TYR A 5 -13.56 16.98 12.63
CA TYR A 5 -12.21 16.86 12.06
C TYR A 5 -11.16 17.61 12.87
N TRP A 6 -9.90 17.27 12.62
CA TRP A 6 -8.72 18.01 13.07
C TRP A 6 -7.95 18.57 11.87
N VAL A 7 -7.16 19.59 12.12
CA VAL A 7 -6.19 20.13 11.17
C VAL A 7 -4.82 20.12 11.83
N VAL A 8 -3.92 19.27 11.32
CA VAL A 8 -2.60 19.07 11.91
C VAL A 8 -1.58 18.83 10.78
N ASP A 9 -0.46 19.54 10.81
CA ASP A 9 0.68 19.38 9.89
C ASP A 9 0.28 19.39 8.40
N GLY A 10 -0.70 20.23 8.03
CA GLY A 10 -1.19 20.33 6.67
C GLY A 10 -2.17 19.22 6.24
N TRP A 11 -2.57 18.35 7.17
CA TRP A 11 -3.62 17.36 6.97
C TRP A 11 -4.98 17.85 7.46
N LEU A 12 -6.02 17.57 6.69
CA LEU A 12 -7.40 17.52 7.16
C LEU A 12 -7.71 16.08 7.56
N ILE A 13 -7.99 15.85 8.84
CA ILE A 13 -8.18 14.51 9.40
C ILE A 13 -9.58 14.42 9.96
N PHE A 14 -10.46 13.66 9.33
CA PHE A 14 -11.78 13.36 9.86
C PHE A 14 -11.67 12.38 11.03
N LYS A 15 -12.41 12.64 12.09
CA LYS A 15 -12.42 11.84 13.32
C LYS A 15 -12.94 10.43 13.04
N PRO A 16 -12.60 9.43 13.87
CA PRO A 16 -13.06 8.04 13.67
C PRO A 16 -14.57 7.87 13.54
N GLU A 17 -15.33 8.64 14.27
CA GLU A 17 -16.81 8.57 14.32
C GLU A 17 -17.47 9.28 13.13
N PHE A 18 -16.68 9.96 12.28
CA PHE A 18 -17.21 10.66 11.11
C PHE A 18 -17.77 9.67 10.09
N ASP A 19 -19.07 9.79 9.79
CA ASP A 19 -19.75 9.02 8.74
C ASP A 19 -20.82 9.88 8.05
N GLU A 20 -20.48 11.12 7.72
CA GLU A 20 -21.36 12.07 7.05
C GLU A 20 -20.91 12.24 5.60
N LYS A 21 -21.82 12.72 4.74
CA LYS A 21 -21.47 13.08 3.36
C LYS A 21 -20.50 14.24 3.34
N LEU A 22 -19.52 14.19 2.42
CA LEU A 22 -18.49 15.23 2.31
C LEU A 22 -18.99 16.56 1.74
N ASP A 23 -20.18 16.60 1.13
CA ASP A 23 -20.73 17.79 0.47
C ASP A 23 -20.78 19.00 1.38
N GLU A 24 -21.08 18.82 2.66
CA GLU A 24 -21.15 19.88 3.66
C GLU A 24 -19.75 20.37 4.09
N TYR A 25 -18.68 19.67 3.72
CA TYR A 25 -17.30 19.94 4.15
C TYR A 25 -16.41 20.48 3.03
N TYR A 26 -16.93 20.69 1.81
CA TYR A 26 -16.11 21.12 0.67
C TYR A 26 -15.39 22.45 0.89
N ASP A 27 -15.98 23.39 1.61
CA ASP A 27 -15.32 24.66 1.97
C ASP A 27 -14.07 24.48 2.84
N VAL A 28 -14.02 23.38 3.61
CA VAL A 28 -12.86 23.00 4.42
C VAL A 28 -11.91 22.17 3.58
N ILE A 29 -12.41 21.15 2.89
CA ILE A 29 -11.65 20.21 2.07
C ILE A 29 -10.79 20.96 1.04
N ASN A 30 -11.34 21.99 0.39
CA ASN A 30 -10.64 22.81 -0.61
C ASN A 30 -9.37 23.49 -0.13
N LYS A 31 -9.17 23.59 1.17
CA LYS A 31 -8.00 24.25 1.76
C LYS A 31 -6.83 23.29 2.00
N TYR A 32 -7.05 21.98 1.85
CA TYR A 32 -6.07 20.95 2.19
C TYR A 32 -5.88 19.97 1.04
N ASN A 33 -4.65 19.64 0.74
CA ASN A 33 -4.29 18.65 -0.29
C ASN A 33 -3.99 17.26 0.30
N LYS A 34 -4.16 17.10 1.61
CA LYS A 34 -3.96 15.85 2.33
C LYS A 34 -5.17 15.56 3.18
N ILE A 35 -5.84 14.46 2.93
CA ILE A 35 -7.06 14.05 3.64
C ILE A 35 -6.87 12.65 4.22
N MET A 36 -7.33 12.47 5.45
CA MET A 36 -7.34 11.18 6.13
C MET A 36 -8.65 10.98 6.89
N PHE A 37 -9.20 9.76 6.80
CA PHE A 37 -10.27 9.28 7.68
C PHE A 37 -9.63 8.44 8.77
N SER A 38 -9.51 9.01 9.95
CA SER A 38 -8.65 8.49 11.01
C SER A 38 -9.21 7.22 11.66
N ASN A 39 -8.35 6.22 11.86
CA ASN A 39 -8.62 5.08 12.74
C ASN A 39 -8.24 5.34 14.20
N TYR A 40 -7.75 6.51 14.54
CA TYR A 40 -7.27 6.87 15.87
C TYR A 40 -8.00 8.11 16.39
N ASN A 41 -8.22 8.16 17.71
CA ASN A 41 -8.75 9.34 18.39
C ASN A 41 -7.67 10.42 18.65
N ASP A 42 -6.46 10.24 18.13
CA ASP A 42 -5.35 11.18 18.17
C ASP A 42 -4.78 11.37 16.77
N PRO A 43 -4.85 12.59 16.20
CA PRO A 43 -4.42 12.86 14.83
C PRO A 43 -2.92 12.69 14.61
N LEU A 44 -2.08 12.94 15.63
CA LEU A 44 -0.64 12.76 15.52
C LEU A 44 -0.27 11.29 15.42
N ILE A 45 -0.99 10.42 16.16
CA ILE A 45 -0.82 8.98 16.06
C ILE A 45 -1.27 8.49 14.69
N ALA A 46 -2.41 8.98 14.19
CA ALA A 46 -2.89 8.62 12.85
C ALA A 46 -1.86 8.95 11.77
N ILE A 47 -1.26 10.14 11.79
CA ILE A 47 -0.19 10.54 10.86
C ILE A 47 1.03 9.63 11.04
N LYS A 48 1.52 9.46 12.26
CA LYS A 48 2.73 8.69 12.57
C LYS A 48 2.63 7.23 12.11
N THR A 49 1.47 6.63 12.26
CA THR A 49 1.22 5.22 11.89
C THR A 49 0.77 5.04 10.43
N ASN A 50 0.62 6.13 9.68
CA ASN A 50 -0.07 6.14 8.38
C ASN A 50 -1.46 5.46 8.48
N ASN A 51 -2.18 5.76 9.55
CA ASN A 51 -3.51 5.23 9.87
C ASN A 51 -3.60 3.69 10.04
N LYS A 52 -2.48 2.98 10.03
CA LYS A 52 -2.43 1.52 10.18
C LYS A 52 -2.47 1.13 11.65
N TRP A 53 -3.04 -0.05 11.93
CA TRP A 53 -3.02 -0.61 13.28
C TRP A 53 -1.57 -0.75 13.79
N ASN A 54 -1.34 -0.28 15.02
CA ASN A 54 -0.06 -0.38 15.68
C ASN A 54 -0.26 -0.74 17.16
N ARG A 55 0.37 -1.81 17.61
CA ARG A 55 0.26 -2.32 18.99
C ARG A 55 0.67 -1.28 20.04
N GLU A 56 1.61 -0.40 19.73
CA GLU A 56 2.06 0.67 20.64
C GLU A 56 0.94 1.64 20.99
N TYR A 57 -0.04 1.83 20.07
CA TYR A 57 -1.12 2.80 20.20
C TYR A 57 -2.51 2.13 20.29
N LEU A 58 -2.59 0.90 20.77
CA LEU A 58 -3.82 0.10 20.81
C LEU A 58 -4.99 0.83 21.49
N ASN A 59 -4.73 1.57 22.56
CA ASN A 59 -5.77 2.29 23.31
C ASN A 59 -6.35 3.49 22.55
N ASN A 60 -5.69 3.95 21.50
CA ASN A 60 -6.12 5.07 20.66
C ASN A 60 -6.75 4.59 19.35
N TYR A 61 -6.72 3.29 19.05
CA TYR A 61 -7.23 2.72 17.82
C TYR A 61 -8.70 2.37 17.94
N ILE A 62 -9.55 3.09 17.19
CA ILE A 62 -11.02 2.98 17.29
C ILE A 62 -11.63 2.37 16.02
N ASN A 63 -10.96 2.40 14.90
CA ASN A 63 -11.46 2.20 13.54
C ASN A 63 -12.31 3.39 13.03
N SER A 64 -12.04 3.86 11.83
CA SER A 64 -12.88 4.86 11.19
C SER A 64 -14.20 4.24 10.70
N TYR A 65 -15.31 4.88 11.02
CA TYR A 65 -16.64 4.45 10.58
C TYR A 65 -17.01 4.95 9.18
N PHE A 66 -16.23 5.86 8.61
CA PHE A 66 -16.55 6.47 7.32
C PHE A 66 -16.70 5.41 6.22
N ASN A 67 -17.90 5.32 5.66
CA ASN A 67 -18.25 4.42 4.55
C ASN A 67 -19.27 5.07 3.59
N GLN A 68 -19.22 6.38 3.42
CA GLN A 68 -20.08 7.08 2.46
C GLN A 68 -19.43 7.08 1.08
N GLU A 69 -20.27 7.11 0.04
CA GLU A 69 -19.79 7.32 -1.33
C GLU A 69 -19.03 8.65 -1.45
N ILE A 70 -17.94 8.63 -2.19
CA ILE A 70 -17.16 9.82 -2.50
C ILE A 70 -17.08 9.97 -4.00
N ASP A 71 -17.71 11.03 -4.52
CA ASP A 71 -17.49 11.44 -5.89
C ASP A 71 -16.17 12.22 -6.00
N LEU A 72 -15.12 11.51 -6.37
CA LEU A 72 -13.80 12.11 -6.62
C LEU A 72 -13.67 12.59 -8.07
N SER A 73 -14.48 12.06 -8.99
CA SER A 73 -14.35 12.30 -10.42
C SER A 73 -14.93 13.64 -10.87
N ASN A 74 -16.10 14.01 -10.36
CA ASN A 74 -16.79 15.23 -10.77
C ASN A 74 -16.57 16.39 -9.82
N ASN A 75 -15.93 16.16 -8.68
CA ASN A 75 -15.73 17.16 -7.69
C ASN A 75 -14.43 17.92 -7.91
N ILE A 76 -14.52 19.10 -8.56
CA ILE A 76 -13.35 19.96 -8.82
C ILE A 76 -12.59 20.32 -7.53
N ASN A 77 -13.29 20.28 -6.39
CA ASN A 77 -12.70 20.61 -5.10
C ASN A 77 -11.72 19.53 -4.61
N LEU A 78 -11.78 18.33 -5.17
CA LEU A 78 -10.92 17.21 -4.79
C LEU A 78 -9.77 16.95 -5.78
N THR A 79 -9.77 17.64 -6.94
CA THR A 79 -8.73 17.44 -7.97
C THR A 79 -7.33 17.88 -7.55
N HIS A 80 -7.22 18.68 -6.50
CA HIS A 80 -5.94 19.17 -5.97
C HIS A 80 -5.30 18.21 -4.95
N LEU A 81 -5.98 17.10 -4.59
CA LEU A 81 -5.48 16.17 -3.59
C LEU A 81 -4.18 15.51 -4.04
N THR A 82 -3.23 15.46 -3.12
CA THR A 82 -1.97 14.73 -3.27
C THR A 82 -1.91 13.48 -2.39
N HIS A 83 -2.59 13.48 -1.25
CA HIS A 83 -2.64 12.37 -0.31
C HIS A 83 -4.09 12.09 0.09
N LEU A 84 -4.49 10.84 -0.01
CA LEU A 84 -5.80 10.38 0.41
C LEU A 84 -5.65 9.06 1.18
N THR A 85 -6.14 9.02 2.40
CA THR A 85 -6.08 7.85 3.27
C THR A 85 -7.47 7.53 3.79
N PHE A 86 -7.96 6.34 3.47
CA PHE A 86 -9.22 5.82 3.96
C PHE A 86 -9.04 5.05 5.27
N GLY A 87 -10.08 5.08 6.09
CA GLY A 87 -10.13 4.36 7.34
C GLY A 87 -10.64 2.92 7.21
N TYR A 88 -10.85 2.28 8.35
CA TYR A 88 -11.09 0.84 8.48
C TYR A 88 -12.31 0.32 7.71
N TRP A 89 -13.47 0.98 7.85
CA TRP A 89 -14.75 0.46 7.32
C TRP A 89 -15.06 0.87 5.88
N PHE A 90 -14.23 1.72 5.28
CA PHE A 90 -14.49 2.18 3.92
C PHE A 90 -14.47 1.03 2.92
N ASN A 91 -15.58 0.84 2.17
CA ASN A 91 -15.72 -0.17 1.13
C ASN A 91 -16.66 0.29 0.00
N GLN A 92 -16.62 1.57 -0.37
CA GLN A 92 -17.35 2.10 -1.51
C GLN A 92 -16.49 2.09 -2.77
N GLU A 93 -17.14 2.15 -3.93
CA GLU A 93 -16.45 2.36 -5.20
C GLU A 93 -15.72 3.71 -5.18
N ILE A 94 -14.55 3.75 -5.80
CA ILE A 94 -13.72 4.95 -5.91
C ILE A 94 -13.52 5.24 -7.39
N ASP A 95 -14.06 6.38 -7.85
CA ASP A 95 -13.69 6.94 -9.14
C ASP A 95 -12.71 8.09 -8.90
N SER A 96 -11.43 7.84 -9.10
CA SER A 96 -10.36 8.81 -8.94
C SER A 96 -9.84 9.35 -10.27
N SER A 97 -10.61 9.20 -11.35
CA SER A 97 -10.18 9.53 -12.73
C SER A 97 -9.70 10.96 -12.93
N ASN A 98 -10.23 11.92 -12.17
CA ASN A 98 -9.82 13.33 -12.22
C ASN A 98 -8.81 13.74 -11.15
N ASN A 99 -8.44 12.86 -10.22
CA ASN A 99 -7.45 13.16 -9.17
C ASN A 99 -6.03 12.92 -9.64
N ILE A 100 -5.66 13.54 -10.74
CA ILE A 100 -4.36 13.36 -11.41
C ILE A 100 -3.15 13.78 -10.56
N ASN A 101 -3.38 14.58 -9.50
CA ASN A 101 -2.34 15.05 -8.61
C ASN A 101 -2.05 14.08 -7.44
N LEU A 102 -2.81 12.98 -7.31
CA LEU A 102 -2.56 12.00 -6.26
C LEU A 102 -1.16 11.40 -6.39
N THR A 103 -0.41 11.49 -5.31
CA THR A 103 0.92 10.87 -5.15
C THR A 103 0.91 9.75 -4.13
N HIS A 104 0.00 9.82 -3.13
CA HIS A 104 -0.12 8.83 -2.06
C HIS A 104 -1.59 8.43 -1.90
N LEU A 105 -1.87 7.14 -2.03
CA LEU A 105 -3.18 6.56 -1.80
C LEU A 105 -3.07 5.38 -0.84
N THR A 106 -3.77 5.46 0.28
CA THR A 106 -3.89 4.36 1.24
C THR A 106 -5.34 3.96 1.35
N LEU A 107 -5.63 2.73 0.98
CA LEU A 107 -6.96 2.15 1.05
C LEU A 107 -7.18 1.45 2.39
N GLY A 108 -8.37 1.61 2.94
CA GLY A 108 -8.72 1.07 4.25
C GLY A 108 -8.80 -0.46 4.31
N TYR A 109 -8.94 -0.99 5.52
CA TYR A 109 -8.92 -2.42 5.79
C TYR A 109 -9.96 -3.20 4.98
N ASN A 110 -11.19 -2.70 4.89
CA ASN A 110 -12.34 -3.43 4.32
C ASN A 110 -12.52 -3.23 2.82
N ILE A 111 -11.77 -2.37 2.17
CA ILE A 111 -11.94 -2.13 0.73
C ILE A 111 -11.73 -3.42 -0.07
N ASN A 112 -12.72 -3.80 -0.88
CA ASN A 112 -12.62 -4.89 -1.84
C ASN A 112 -13.41 -4.58 -3.13
N GLN A 113 -13.54 -3.31 -3.48
CA GLN A 113 -14.15 -2.85 -4.72
C GLN A 113 -13.11 -2.83 -5.84
N LYS A 114 -13.56 -2.95 -7.09
CA LYS A 114 -12.70 -2.68 -8.25
C LYS A 114 -12.29 -1.21 -8.25
N ILE A 115 -11.05 -0.95 -8.57
CA ILE A 115 -10.48 0.40 -8.58
C ILE A 115 -9.78 0.61 -9.91
N ASP A 116 -10.09 1.72 -10.58
CA ASP A 116 -9.36 2.19 -11.75
C ASP A 116 -8.43 3.33 -11.36
N LEU A 117 -7.13 3.08 -11.50
CA LEU A 117 -6.06 4.06 -11.21
C LEU A 117 -5.34 4.52 -12.49
N SER A 118 -5.89 4.25 -13.67
CA SER A 118 -5.24 4.51 -14.97
C SER A 118 -4.88 5.98 -15.21
N ASN A 119 -5.64 6.90 -14.62
CA ASN A 119 -5.41 8.35 -14.73
C ASN A 119 -4.53 8.91 -13.58
N ASN A 120 -4.29 8.15 -12.52
CA ASN A 120 -3.50 8.60 -11.38
C ASN A 120 -1.99 8.37 -11.62
N ILE A 121 -1.50 8.90 -12.72
CA ILE A 121 -0.14 8.66 -13.23
C ILE A 121 0.98 9.20 -12.32
N ASN A 122 0.65 10.09 -11.38
CA ASN A 122 1.59 10.67 -10.43
C ASN A 122 1.72 9.87 -9.13
N LEU A 123 1.00 8.73 -8.99
CA LEU A 123 1.12 7.88 -7.81
C LEU A 123 2.55 7.38 -7.63
N THR A 124 3.09 7.62 -6.43
CA THR A 124 4.39 7.13 -5.97
C THR A 124 4.25 6.10 -4.85
N HIS A 125 3.20 6.23 -4.02
CA HIS A 125 2.93 5.35 -2.89
C HIS A 125 1.49 4.84 -2.95
N LEU A 126 1.33 3.53 -3.00
CA LEU A 126 0.03 2.87 -3.04
C LEU A 126 -0.01 1.73 -2.03
N THR A 127 -0.99 1.79 -1.15
CA THR A 127 -1.24 0.72 -0.17
C THR A 127 -2.68 0.23 -0.33
N PHE A 128 -2.83 -1.05 -0.59
CA PHE A 128 -4.11 -1.76 -0.56
C PHE A 128 -4.35 -2.34 0.84
N GLY A 129 -5.59 -2.21 1.32
CA GLY A 129 -5.99 -2.73 2.63
C GLY A 129 -6.11 -4.25 2.70
N CYS A 130 -6.38 -4.75 3.90
CA CYS A 130 -6.33 -6.19 4.19
C CYS A 130 -7.27 -7.04 3.33
N ASN A 131 -8.50 -6.56 3.08
CA ASN A 131 -9.51 -7.35 2.37
C ASN A 131 -9.44 -7.22 0.85
N PHE A 132 -8.58 -6.36 0.31
CA PHE A 132 -8.48 -6.16 -1.12
C PHE A 132 -8.00 -7.42 -1.82
N ASN A 133 -8.82 -7.95 -2.74
CA ASN A 133 -8.50 -9.12 -3.56
C ASN A 133 -9.14 -9.02 -4.97
N GLN A 134 -9.15 -7.82 -5.54
CA GLN A 134 -9.60 -7.60 -6.92
C GLN A 134 -8.40 -7.54 -7.87
N GLU A 135 -8.64 -7.88 -9.15
CA GLU A 135 -7.68 -7.58 -10.20
C GLU A 135 -7.41 -6.09 -10.28
N ILE A 136 -6.17 -5.70 -10.51
CA ILE A 136 -5.74 -4.31 -10.62
C ILE A 136 -4.73 -4.14 -11.75
N ASP A 137 -4.98 -3.15 -12.61
CA ASP A 137 -4.03 -2.72 -13.63
C ASP A 137 -3.26 -1.47 -13.14
N LEU A 138 -1.95 -1.61 -13.01
CA LEU A 138 -1.04 -0.53 -12.61
C LEU A 138 -0.12 -0.11 -13.76
N SER A 139 -0.41 -0.49 -15.00
CA SER A 139 0.46 -0.27 -16.16
C SER A 139 0.74 1.21 -16.45
N ASN A 140 -0.20 2.11 -16.09
CA ASN A 140 -0.05 3.55 -16.24
C ASN A 140 0.61 4.24 -15.04
N ASN A 141 0.70 3.58 -13.89
CA ASN A 141 1.26 4.16 -12.66
C ASN A 141 2.79 3.99 -12.62
N ILE A 142 3.45 4.47 -13.66
CA ILE A 142 4.89 4.28 -13.90
C ILE A 142 5.79 4.96 -12.87
N ASN A 143 5.26 5.90 -12.10
CA ASN A 143 5.97 6.63 -11.04
C ASN A 143 5.95 5.91 -9.68
N LEU A 144 5.29 4.74 -9.56
CA LEU A 144 5.23 3.99 -8.32
C LEU A 144 6.63 3.61 -7.84
N THR A 145 6.92 3.98 -6.59
CA THR A 145 8.14 3.62 -5.86
C THR A 145 7.84 2.67 -4.71
N HIS A 146 6.65 2.77 -4.11
CA HIS A 146 6.22 1.95 -2.98
C HIS A 146 4.85 1.34 -3.27
N LEU A 147 4.78 0.02 -3.25
CA LEU A 147 3.55 -0.74 -3.44
C LEU A 147 3.40 -1.78 -2.33
N THR A 148 2.27 -1.72 -1.65
CA THR A 148 1.94 -2.66 -0.57
C THR A 148 0.57 -3.26 -0.80
N PHE A 149 0.52 -4.58 -0.83
CA PHE A 149 -0.71 -5.37 -0.67
C PHE A 149 -0.71 -5.95 0.74
N GLU A 150 -1.80 -5.79 1.45
CA GLU A 150 -1.90 -6.35 2.80
C GLU A 150 -2.40 -7.81 2.75
N PHE A 151 -3.32 -8.25 3.56
CA PHE A 151 -3.49 -9.64 3.97
C PHE A 151 -4.01 -10.58 2.87
N TYR A 152 -5.16 -10.27 2.20
CA TYR A 152 -5.89 -11.23 1.37
C TYR A 152 -5.60 -11.18 -0.13
N PHE A 153 -4.79 -10.24 -0.59
CA PHE A 153 -4.50 -10.13 -2.02
C PHE A 153 -3.82 -11.40 -2.56
N ASN A 154 -4.46 -12.02 -3.56
CA ASN A 154 -3.96 -13.20 -4.25
C ASN A 154 -4.40 -13.23 -5.72
N GLN A 155 -4.25 -12.12 -6.43
CA GLN A 155 -4.50 -12.02 -7.87
C GLN A 155 -3.17 -11.94 -8.61
N GLU A 156 -3.16 -12.41 -9.86
CA GLU A 156 -2.03 -12.15 -10.77
C GLU A 156 -1.87 -10.64 -10.97
N ILE A 157 -0.63 -10.17 -11.02
CA ILE A 157 -0.33 -8.78 -11.24
C ILE A 157 0.86 -8.61 -12.17
N ASN A 158 0.73 -7.68 -13.12
CA ASN A 158 1.81 -7.28 -14.02
C ASN A 158 2.42 -5.96 -13.56
N LEU A 159 3.69 -6.00 -13.18
CA LEU A 159 4.46 -4.82 -12.74
C LEU A 159 5.57 -4.43 -13.73
N SER A 160 5.53 -4.93 -14.96
CA SER A 160 6.60 -4.71 -15.96
C SER A 160 6.83 -3.24 -16.34
N ASN A 161 5.79 -2.39 -16.20
CA ASN A 161 5.90 -0.95 -16.46
C ASN A 161 6.30 -0.14 -15.20
N ASN A 162 6.20 -0.71 -14.01
CA ASN A 162 6.50 -0.01 -12.76
C ASN A 162 7.99 -0.09 -12.42
N ILE A 163 8.82 0.37 -13.35
CA ILE A 163 10.27 0.25 -13.30
C ILE A 163 10.93 1.06 -12.17
N ASN A 164 10.20 2.03 -11.61
CA ASN A 164 10.67 2.88 -10.51
C ASN A 164 10.42 2.26 -9.12
N LEU A 165 9.82 1.06 -9.04
CA LEU A 165 9.58 0.40 -7.76
C LEU A 165 10.89 0.15 -7.00
N THR A 166 10.92 0.62 -5.77
CA THR A 166 11.99 0.39 -4.80
C THR A 166 11.55 -0.49 -3.65
N HIS A 167 10.26 -0.43 -3.27
CA HIS A 167 9.67 -1.18 -2.16
C HIS A 167 8.41 -1.91 -2.65
N LEU A 168 8.41 -3.23 -2.51
CA LEU A 168 7.28 -4.08 -2.87
C LEU A 168 6.99 -5.05 -1.73
N THR A 169 5.75 -5.02 -1.24
CA THR A 169 5.30 -5.90 -0.17
C THR A 169 4.03 -6.63 -0.60
N PHE A 170 4.07 -7.94 -0.53
CA PHE A 170 2.91 -8.81 -0.64
C PHE A 170 2.54 -9.38 0.73
N GLY A 171 1.25 -9.34 1.03
CA GLY A 171 0.70 -9.81 2.29
C GLY A 171 0.55 -11.33 2.39
N TYR A 172 -0.18 -11.73 3.41
CA TYR A 172 -0.26 -13.09 3.92
C TYR A 172 -0.65 -14.14 2.88
N SER A 173 -1.66 -13.83 2.04
CA SER A 173 -2.28 -14.80 1.14
C SER A 173 -1.62 -14.91 -0.23
N TYR A 174 -0.71 -14.00 -0.58
CA TYR A 174 -0.16 -13.95 -1.94
C TYR A 174 0.62 -15.21 -2.28
N ASN A 175 0.17 -15.91 -3.35
CA ASN A 175 0.83 -17.11 -3.87
C ASN A 175 0.68 -17.25 -5.40
N GLU A 176 0.70 -16.13 -6.14
CA GLU A 176 0.68 -16.14 -7.59
C GLU A 176 2.09 -15.98 -8.18
N LYS A 177 2.26 -16.38 -9.44
CA LYS A 177 3.52 -16.14 -10.15
C LYS A 177 3.68 -14.64 -10.40
N ILE A 178 4.92 -14.18 -10.30
CA ILE A 178 5.26 -12.79 -10.60
C ILE A 178 6.58 -12.71 -11.33
N ASP A 179 6.64 -11.84 -12.34
CA ASP A 179 7.85 -11.46 -13.05
C ASP A 179 8.29 -10.07 -12.58
N LEU A 180 9.47 -10.00 -11.98
CA LEU A 180 10.09 -8.76 -11.50
C LEU A 180 11.35 -8.39 -12.31
N SER A 181 11.56 -8.98 -13.47
CA SER A 181 12.76 -8.77 -14.29
C SER A 181 12.99 -7.33 -14.72
N ASN A 182 11.91 -6.53 -14.86
CA ASN A 182 11.99 -5.11 -15.21
C ASN A 182 12.11 -4.18 -13.99
N ASN A 183 11.85 -4.68 -12.78
CA ASN A 183 11.85 -3.87 -11.56
C ASN A 183 13.26 -3.80 -10.96
N ILE A 184 14.22 -3.36 -11.75
CA ILE A 184 15.65 -3.37 -11.43
C ILE A 184 16.04 -2.44 -10.27
N ASN A 185 15.16 -1.48 -9.93
CA ASN A 185 15.37 -0.53 -8.85
C ASN A 185 14.91 -1.04 -7.47
N LEU A 186 14.36 -2.27 -7.40
CA LEU A 186 13.92 -2.86 -6.13
C LEU A 186 15.09 -2.96 -5.13
N THR A 187 14.87 -2.39 -3.96
CA THR A 187 15.76 -2.47 -2.80
C THR A 187 15.16 -3.31 -1.68
N HIS A 188 13.83 -3.30 -1.54
CA HIS A 188 13.09 -4.02 -0.51
C HIS A 188 11.99 -4.87 -1.16
N LEU A 189 12.04 -6.17 -0.94
CA LEU A 189 11.04 -7.11 -1.42
C LEU A 189 10.61 -8.03 -0.28
N THR A 190 9.30 -8.05 -0.02
CA THR A 190 8.71 -8.89 1.01
C THR A 190 7.60 -9.74 0.44
N PHE A 191 7.72 -11.05 0.61
CA PHE A 191 6.65 -12.01 0.48
C PHE A 191 6.29 -12.55 1.86
N SER A 192 5.01 -12.57 2.18
CA SER A 192 4.56 -13.06 3.47
C SER A 192 4.25 -14.58 3.43
N CYS A 193 3.32 -15.04 4.23
CA CYS A 193 3.21 -16.43 4.68
C CYS A 193 3.09 -17.48 3.58
N TYR A 194 2.17 -17.27 2.59
CA TYR A 194 1.81 -18.35 1.66
C TYR A 194 2.61 -18.40 0.36
N PHE A 195 3.43 -17.41 0.08
CA PHE A 195 4.21 -17.42 -1.16
C PHE A 195 5.13 -18.63 -1.25
N ASN A 196 4.92 -19.46 -2.29
CA ASN A 196 5.74 -20.62 -2.57
C ASN A 196 5.86 -20.90 -4.09
N LYS A 197 6.06 -19.84 -4.88
CA LYS A 197 6.31 -19.94 -6.32
C LYS A 197 7.78 -19.74 -6.63
N LYS A 198 8.27 -20.36 -7.71
CA LYS A 198 9.59 -20.04 -8.24
C LYS A 198 9.64 -18.61 -8.68
N ILE A 199 10.73 -17.92 -8.37
CA ILE A 199 10.97 -16.52 -8.73
C ILE A 199 12.42 -16.37 -9.18
N ASP A 200 12.61 -15.57 -10.24
CA ASP A 200 13.93 -15.15 -10.69
C ASP A 200 14.18 -13.70 -10.25
N LEU A 201 15.22 -13.49 -9.48
CA LEU A 201 15.66 -12.18 -8.98
C LEU A 201 17.03 -11.78 -9.55
N SER A 202 17.50 -12.42 -10.62
CA SER A 202 18.83 -12.20 -11.18
C SER A 202 19.05 -10.78 -11.69
N ASN A 203 17.98 -10.07 -12.11
CA ASN A 203 18.02 -8.67 -12.54
C ASN A 203 17.85 -7.66 -11.39
N ASN A 204 17.39 -8.09 -10.22
CA ASN A 204 17.12 -7.20 -9.10
C ASN A 204 18.39 -6.99 -8.24
N ILE A 205 19.45 -6.54 -8.88
CA ILE A 205 20.80 -6.43 -8.30
C ILE A 205 20.92 -5.38 -7.19
N ASN A 206 19.93 -4.47 -7.08
CA ASN A 206 19.88 -3.43 -6.05
C ASN A 206 19.19 -3.89 -4.76
N LEU A 207 18.72 -5.15 -4.66
CA LEU A 207 18.08 -5.66 -3.45
C LEU A 207 19.05 -5.62 -2.27
N THR A 208 18.58 -4.99 -1.20
CA THR A 208 19.25 -4.92 0.11
C THR A 208 18.48 -5.71 1.16
N HIS A 209 17.15 -5.79 1.03
CA HIS A 209 16.27 -6.50 1.95
C HIS A 209 15.37 -7.45 1.16
N LEU A 210 15.42 -8.73 1.51
CA LEU A 210 14.61 -9.79 0.90
C LEU A 210 14.03 -10.66 2.01
N ILE A 211 12.70 -10.74 2.05
CA ILE A 211 11.99 -11.52 3.05
C ILE A 211 11.05 -12.50 2.35
N PHE A 212 11.23 -13.77 2.63
CA PHE A 212 10.28 -14.83 2.29
C PHE A 212 9.58 -15.30 3.57
N GLY A 213 8.27 -15.48 3.46
CA GLY A 213 7.45 -15.92 4.57
C GLY A 213 7.52 -17.42 4.85
N TYR A 214 6.60 -17.88 5.70
CA TYR A 214 6.63 -19.22 6.32
C TYR A 214 6.71 -20.36 5.32
N ASN A 215 5.93 -20.34 4.22
CA ASN A 215 5.77 -21.49 3.32
C ASN A 215 6.78 -21.54 2.17
N PHE A 216 7.62 -20.53 2.00
CA PHE A 216 8.56 -20.52 0.88
C PHE A 216 9.56 -21.67 1.00
N ASN A 217 9.58 -22.52 -0.04
CA ASN A 217 10.50 -23.67 -0.13
C ASN A 217 10.87 -23.98 -1.60
N GLN A 218 11.16 -22.96 -2.39
CA GLN A 218 11.61 -23.10 -3.78
C GLN A 218 13.11 -22.88 -3.88
N GLU A 219 13.74 -23.55 -4.84
CA GLU A 219 15.10 -23.22 -5.23
C GLU A 219 15.21 -21.76 -5.65
N ILE A 220 16.23 -21.06 -5.17
CA ILE A 220 16.48 -19.67 -5.50
C ILE A 220 17.98 -19.42 -5.72
N CYS A 221 18.30 -18.65 -6.78
CA CYS A 221 19.65 -18.21 -7.05
C CYS A 221 19.77 -16.72 -6.72
N LEU A 222 20.63 -16.36 -5.78
CA LEU A 222 20.87 -15.00 -5.34
C LEU A 222 22.31 -14.52 -5.68
N SER A 223 23.00 -15.21 -6.59
CA SER A 223 24.41 -14.91 -6.93
C SER A 223 24.64 -13.48 -7.43
N ASN A 224 23.64 -12.87 -8.06
CA ASN A 224 23.72 -11.51 -8.59
C ASN A 224 23.28 -10.43 -7.54
N ASN A 225 22.62 -10.84 -6.47
CA ASN A 225 22.08 -9.91 -5.46
C ASN A 225 23.13 -9.56 -4.41
N ILE A 226 24.28 -9.07 -4.86
CA ILE A 226 25.47 -8.82 -4.03
C ILE A 226 25.29 -7.70 -2.99
N ASN A 227 24.23 -6.88 -3.12
CA ASN A 227 23.91 -5.79 -2.21
C ASN A 227 23.00 -6.24 -1.04
N LEU A 228 22.60 -7.52 -0.98
CA LEU A 228 21.76 -8.02 0.11
C LEU A 228 22.47 -7.90 1.45
N THR A 229 21.83 -7.20 2.38
CA THR A 229 22.25 -7.07 3.78
C THR A 229 21.31 -7.78 4.75
N HIS A 230 20.04 -7.95 4.33
CA HIS A 230 18.99 -8.60 5.11
C HIS A 230 18.30 -9.65 4.24
N LEU A 231 18.41 -10.90 4.64
CA LEU A 231 17.76 -12.04 3.98
C LEU A 231 17.05 -12.87 5.06
N THR A 232 15.77 -13.10 4.88
CA THR A 232 14.98 -13.94 5.78
C THR A 232 14.22 -14.99 4.99
N PHE A 233 14.32 -16.23 5.44
CA PHE A 233 13.47 -17.33 5.01
C PHE A 233 12.58 -17.77 6.18
N GLY A 234 11.37 -18.21 5.84
CA GLY A 234 10.46 -18.79 6.82
C GLY A 234 10.84 -20.24 7.19
N ASN A 235 10.12 -20.81 8.16
CA ASN A 235 10.45 -22.09 8.77
C ASN A 235 10.38 -23.29 7.83
N SER A 236 9.68 -23.18 6.70
CA SER A 236 9.56 -24.29 5.73
C SER A 236 10.73 -24.37 4.76
N PHE A 237 11.61 -23.39 4.73
CA PHE A 237 12.71 -23.37 3.78
C PHE A 237 13.78 -24.40 4.14
N ASN A 238 14.01 -25.35 3.22
CA ASN A 238 15.01 -26.41 3.38
C ASN A 238 15.85 -26.63 2.12
N GLN A 239 15.86 -25.65 1.18
CA GLN A 239 16.65 -25.74 -0.04
C GLN A 239 18.08 -25.27 0.19
N GLU A 240 19.02 -25.90 -0.53
CA GLU A 240 20.36 -25.34 -0.65
C GLU A 240 20.32 -24.07 -1.53
N PHE A 241 21.01 -23.02 -1.12
CA PHE A 241 21.16 -21.83 -1.92
C PHE A 241 22.57 -21.27 -1.83
N ASN A 242 23.06 -20.71 -2.94
CA ASN A 242 24.33 -20.01 -2.94
C ASN A 242 24.15 -18.64 -2.29
N ASN A 243 24.59 -18.52 -1.04
CA ASN A 243 24.63 -17.23 -0.34
C ASN A 243 25.77 -16.39 -0.92
N PRO A 244 25.50 -15.27 -1.63
CA PRO A 244 26.55 -14.44 -2.21
C PRO A 244 27.39 -13.70 -1.17
N LEU A 245 26.89 -13.62 0.04
CA LEU A 245 27.50 -12.88 1.16
C LEU A 245 27.32 -13.67 2.45
N ASN A 246 28.21 -13.44 3.45
CA ASN A 246 27.99 -13.90 4.83
C ASN A 246 26.80 -13.15 5.48
N VAL A 247 25.66 -13.13 4.82
CA VAL A 247 24.42 -12.53 5.36
C VAL A 247 23.99 -13.39 6.53
N LYS A 248 23.83 -12.79 7.70
CA LYS A 248 23.28 -13.50 8.87
C LYS A 248 21.83 -13.89 8.55
N SER A 249 21.58 -15.18 8.50
CA SER A 249 20.25 -15.80 8.43
C SER A 249 19.50 -15.62 9.73
#